data_0bb2ae0a52dc5312962ffe06bd90a1e2
#
_entry.id   0bb2ae0a52dc5312962ffe06bd90a1e2
#
_cell.length_a   1.000
_cell.length_b   1.000
_cell.length_c   1.000
_cell.angle_alpha   90.00
_cell.angle_beta   90.00
_cell.angle_gamma   90.00
#
_symmetry.space_group_name_H-M   'P 1'
#
loop_
_entity.id
_entity.type
_entity.pdbx_description
1 polymer ?
#
loop_
_entity_poly.entity_id
_entity_poly.type
_entity_poly.pdbx_seq_one_letter_code
_entity_poly.pdbx_strand_id
1 'polypeptide(L)'
;KSFKKILEFLNFINDSKPIILEKSIFKELNLLNKKLLKTKEKILKNTQKNKKQSDKISLKNTQLASVISAISHELKNPLSVIDLSLEMLKDENLKDEKLKNELLEKISRQSLKLNALTHKLNFVFNLNHEALQMQEFDLFTLCEKIVKNPGFERVILRGKSTRVKADEFLIEQVIINLLSNALKYSQKEVILIAQDQKISVLDFGKGIKKNQLKFITKKFYKIDTKSNNSFGLGLFLVKKILSIHKSYLEISSTVSQGSKFSFKLH
;
A
#
# COMPACT_ATOMS: atom_id res chain seq x y z
N LYS A 1 19.67 10.50 55.96
CA LYS A 1 19.28 10.28 57.39
C LYS A 1 18.34 9.09 57.56
N SER A 2 17.29 8.93 56.75
CA SER A 2 16.30 7.86 56.86
C SER A 2 16.86 6.45 56.60
N PHE A 3 17.77 6.29 55.65
CA PHE A 3 18.37 4.99 55.35
C PHE A 3 19.28 4.48 56.47
N LYS A 4 20.00 5.38 57.14
CA LYS A 4 20.82 5.03 58.28
C LYS A 4 20.01 4.55 59.47
N LYS A 5 18.85 5.17 59.74
CA LYS A 5 17.89 4.72 60.75
C LYS A 5 17.26 3.34 60.43
N ILE A 6 17.01 3.05 59.15
CA ILE A 6 16.53 1.73 58.73
C ILE A 6 17.60 0.66 58.93
N LEU A 7 18.86 0.95 58.61
CA LEU A 7 19.97 0.03 58.86
C LEU A 7 20.23 -0.21 60.35
N GLU A 8 20.18 0.85 61.20
CA GLU A 8 20.25 0.75 62.64
C GLU A 8 19.11 -0.06 63.20
N PHE A 9 17.90 0.06 62.63
CA PHE A 9 16.72 -0.74 62.97
C PHE A 9 16.87 -2.22 62.62
N LEU A 10 17.36 -2.56 61.42
CA LEU A 10 17.64 -3.93 61.01
C LEU A 10 18.72 -4.59 61.84
N ASN A 11 19.74 -3.87 62.25
CA ASN A 11 20.77 -4.34 63.15
C ASN A 11 20.23 -4.57 64.59
N PHE A 12 19.26 -3.75 65.02
CA PHE A 12 18.65 -3.83 66.35
C PHE A 12 17.65 -5.02 66.48
N ILE A 13 17.06 -5.47 65.36
CA ILE A 13 16.20 -6.68 65.32
C ILE A 13 16.99 -7.95 65.73
N ASN A 14 18.29 -7.96 65.51
CA ASN A 14 19.16 -9.09 65.85
C ASN A 14 19.44 -9.22 67.34
N ASP A 15 19.13 -8.20 68.19
CA ASP A 15 19.50 -8.15 69.63
C ASP A 15 18.32 -8.45 70.61
N SER A 16 17.23 -9.10 70.18
CA SER A 16 16.16 -9.70 71.02
C SER A 16 15.53 -8.79 72.12
N LYS A 17 15.50 -7.47 71.95
CA LYS A 17 14.80 -6.54 72.87
C LYS A 17 13.46 -6.06 72.27
N PRO A 18 12.41 -5.82 73.09
CA PRO A 18 11.14 -5.31 72.54
C PRO A 18 11.32 -3.91 71.96
N ILE A 19 11.01 -3.78 70.66
CA ILE A 19 11.23 -2.55 69.90
C ILE A 19 9.95 -1.71 69.91
N ILE A 20 9.99 -0.51 70.42
CA ILE A 20 8.99 0.52 70.23
C ILE A 20 9.31 1.22 68.89
N LEU A 21 8.68 0.79 67.81
CA LEU A 21 8.82 1.42 66.50
C LEU A 21 8.20 2.80 66.52
N GLU A 22 9.03 3.85 66.34
CA GLU A 22 8.52 5.20 66.14
C GLU A 22 7.56 5.27 64.95
N LYS A 23 6.35 5.84 65.15
CA LYS A 23 5.34 6.05 64.12
C LYS A 23 5.87 6.66 62.82
N SER A 24 6.98 7.42 62.92
CA SER A 24 7.66 8.07 61.78
C SER A 24 8.26 7.06 60.81
N ILE A 25 8.86 5.96 61.27
CA ILE A 25 9.52 4.94 60.44
C ILE A 25 8.47 4.18 59.61
N PHE A 26 7.31 3.84 60.20
CA PHE A 26 6.20 3.21 59.47
C PHE A 26 5.64 4.13 58.40
N LYS A 27 5.57 5.44 58.63
CA LYS A 27 5.10 6.41 57.67
C LYS A 27 6.04 6.53 56.46
N GLU A 28 7.35 6.54 56.69
CA GLU A 28 8.38 6.59 55.64
C GLU A 28 8.42 5.29 54.81
N LEU A 29 8.31 4.10 55.47
CA LEU A 29 8.21 2.81 54.78
C LEU A 29 6.96 2.71 53.89
N ASN A 30 5.82 3.15 54.38
CA ASN A 30 4.60 3.20 53.58
C ASN A 30 4.71 4.15 52.38
N LEU A 31 5.35 5.32 52.57
CA LEU A 31 5.60 6.25 51.47
C LEU A 31 6.55 5.67 50.42
N LEU A 32 7.61 4.99 50.85
CA LEU A 32 8.55 4.29 49.97
C LEU A 32 7.87 3.19 49.18
N ASN A 33 7.05 2.35 49.85
CA ASN A 33 6.30 1.29 49.23
C ASN A 33 5.30 1.84 48.18
N LYS A 34 4.62 2.95 48.49
CA LYS A 34 3.72 3.63 47.55
C LYS A 34 4.46 4.17 46.32
N LYS A 35 5.70 4.71 46.50
CA LYS A 35 6.55 5.15 45.40
C LYS A 35 7.04 3.99 44.55
N LEU A 36 7.45 2.87 45.17
CA LEU A 36 7.86 1.65 44.48
C LEU A 36 6.73 1.06 43.62
N LEU A 37 5.51 0.96 44.18
CA LEU A 37 4.34 0.48 43.43
C LEU A 37 4.03 1.36 42.24
N LYS A 38 4.03 2.70 42.40
CA LYS A 38 3.86 3.64 41.28
C LYS A 38 4.94 3.46 40.21
N THR A 39 6.21 3.31 40.62
CA THR A 39 7.33 3.10 39.69
C THR A 39 7.18 1.77 38.95
N LYS A 40 6.81 0.69 39.66
CA LYS A 40 6.51 -0.61 39.05
C LYS A 40 5.40 -0.52 38.00
N GLU A 41 4.28 0.16 38.30
CA GLU A 41 3.22 0.37 37.35
C GLU A 41 3.68 1.17 36.11
N LYS A 42 4.48 2.22 36.33
CA LYS A 42 5.02 3.03 35.22
C LYS A 42 5.97 2.20 34.33
N ILE A 43 6.82 1.38 34.92
CA ILE A 43 7.71 0.48 34.19
C ILE A 43 6.88 -0.53 33.37
N LEU A 44 5.87 -1.17 33.98
CA LEU A 44 5.02 -2.12 33.29
C LEU A 44 4.29 -1.49 32.08
N LYS A 45 3.72 -0.29 32.27
CA LYS A 45 3.08 0.46 31.18
C LYS A 45 4.06 0.79 30.06
N ASN A 46 5.27 1.25 30.39
CA ASN A 46 6.30 1.56 29.40
C ASN A 46 6.77 0.30 28.65
N THR A 47 6.97 -0.80 29.35
CA THR A 47 7.36 -2.10 28.74
C THR A 47 6.30 -2.59 27.77
N GLN A 48 5.01 -2.50 28.15
CA GLN A 48 3.91 -2.86 27.25
C GLN A 48 3.84 -1.93 26.03
N LYS A 49 4.04 -0.62 26.21
CA LYS A 49 4.10 0.35 25.11
C LYS A 49 5.26 0.05 24.15
N ASN A 50 6.45 -0.20 24.71
CA ASN A 50 7.64 -0.52 23.92
C ASN A 50 7.46 -1.84 23.15
N LYS A 51 6.86 -2.86 23.77
CA LYS A 51 6.54 -4.12 23.10
C LYS A 51 5.60 -3.89 21.91
N LYS A 52 4.50 -3.14 22.10
CA LYS A 52 3.58 -2.80 21.01
C LYS A 52 4.26 -2.00 19.89
N GLN A 53 5.21 -1.12 20.20
CA GLN A 53 5.97 -0.39 19.18
C GLN A 53 6.93 -1.32 18.44
N SER A 54 7.63 -2.20 19.15
CA SER A 54 8.54 -3.20 18.56
C SER A 54 7.77 -4.13 17.61
N ASP A 55 6.60 -4.63 18.02
CA ASP A 55 5.75 -5.49 17.18
C ASP A 55 5.30 -4.74 15.90
N LYS A 56 4.95 -3.45 16.02
CA LYS A 56 4.60 -2.61 14.85
C LYS A 56 5.79 -2.42 13.90
N ILE A 57 6.99 -2.20 14.44
CA ILE A 57 8.21 -2.03 13.64
C ILE A 57 8.54 -3.35 12.94
N SER A 58 8.51 -4.47 13.66
CA SER A 58 8.73 -5.79 13.08
C SER A 58 7.76 -6.09 11.95
N LEU A 59 6.46 -5.82 12.14
CA LEU A 59 5.46 -5.99 11.10
C LEU A 59 5.74 -5.10 9.87
N LYS A 60 6.12 -3.83 10.08
CA LYS A 60 6.50 -2.92 8.99
C LYS A 60 7.74 -3.41 8.24
N ASN A 61 8.75 -3.92 8.96
CA ASN A 61 9.97 -4.46 8.35
C ASN A 61 9.68 -5.71 7.52
N THR A 62 8.83 -6.62 8.01
CA THR A 62 8.39 -7.79 7.25
C THR A 62 7.62 -7.38 5.99
N GLN A 63 6.73 -6.38 6.09
CA GLN A 63 6.03 -5.82 4.93
C GLN A 63 6.99 -5.18 3.93
N LEU A 64 8.00 -4.43 4.40
CA LEU A 64 9.01 -3.79 3.56
C LEU A 64 9.86 -4.85 2.85
N ALA A 65 10.32 -5.88 3.55
CA ALA A 65 11.08 -6.99 2.96
C ALA A 65 10.28 -7.70 1.85
N SER A 66 9.00 -7.96 2.08
CA SER A 66 8.10 -8.54 1.07
C SER A 66 7.93 -7.63 -0.15
N VAL A 67 7.86 -6.31 0.06
CA VAL A 67 7.81 -5.30 -1.02
C VAL A 67 9.09 -5.30 -1.84
N ILE A 68 10.26 -5.28 -1.19
CA ILE A 68 11.58 -5.30 -1.85
C ILE A 68 11.74 -6.59 -2.66
N SER A 69 11.37 -7.73 -2.09
CA SER A 69 11.40 -9.03 -2.78
C SER A 69 10.53 -9.04 -4.03
N ALA A 70 9.30 -8.50 -3.94
CA ALA A 70 8.39 -8.40 -5.08
C ALA A 70 8.93 -7.47 -6.18
N ILE A 71 9.49 -6.31 -5.81
CA ILE A 71 10.14 -5.38 -6.76
C ILE A 71 11.32 -6.07 -7.44
N SER A 72 12.19 -6.73 -6.68
CA SER A 72 13.36 -7.43 -7.21
C SER A 72 12.98 -8.50 -8.23
N HIS A 73 11.93 -9.28 -7.94
CA HIS A 73 11.41 -10.28 -8.85
C HIS A 73 10.84 -9.66 -10.14
N GLU A 74 10.07 -8.57 -10.02
CA GLU A 74 9.45 -7.88 -11.16
C GLU A 74 10.48 -7.11 -12.02
N LEU A 75 11.61 -6.69 -11.45
CA LEU A 75 12.74 -6.13 -12.19
C LEU A 75 13.56 -7.22 -12.89
N LYS A 76 13.81 -8.34 -12.18
CA LYS A 76 14.63 -9.44 -12.71
C LYS A 76 14.04 -10.05 -13.98
N ASN A 77 12.71 -10.19 -14.05
CA ASN A 77 12.05 -10.81 -15.20
C ASN A 77 12.33 -10.09 -16.53
N PRO A 78 12.03 -8.75 -16.70
CA PRO A 78 12.35 -8.05 -17.93
C PRO A 78 13.85 -7.96 -18.19
N LEU A 79 14.70 -7.83 -17.16
CA LEU A 79 16.16 -7.83 -17.31
C LEU A 79 16.66 -9.15 -17.88
N SER A 80 16.22 -10.30 -17.35
CA SER A 80 16.60 -11.61 -17.88
C SER A 80 16.20 -11.80 -19.35
N VAL A 81 15.06 -11.24 -19.77
CA VAL A 81 14.64 -11.28 -21.19
C VAL A 81 15.54 -10.39 -22.04
N ILE A 82 15.94 -9.22 -21.55
CA ILE A 82 16.88 -8.32 -22.23
C ILE A 82 18.23 -9.01 -22.36
N ASP A 83 18.79 -9.53 -21.27
CA ASP A 83 20.09 -10.20 -21.25
C ASP A 83 20.14 -11.38 -22.24
N LEU A 84 19.13 -12.27 -22.21
CA LEU A 84 19.03 -13.38 -23.13
C LEU A 84 18.91 -12.92 -24.59
N SER A 85 18.12 -11.87 -24.85
CA SER A 85 18.00 -11.32 -26.22
C SER A 85 19.31 -10.70 -26.72
N LEU A 86 20.06 -10.03 -25.82
CA LEU A 86 21.38 -9.49 -26.13
C LEU A 86 22.43 -10.59 -26.38
N GLU A 87 22.38 -11.68 -25.58
CA GLU A 87 23.26 -12.83 -25.78
C GLU A 87 23.03 -13.48 -27.15
N MET A 88 21.75 -13.66 -27.54
CA MET A 88 21.42 -14.18 -28.89
C MET A 88 21.86 -13.22 -30.01
N LEU A 89 21.79 -11.90 -29.81
CA LEU A 89 22.25 -10.91 -30.80
C LEU A 89 23.78 -10.88 -30.95
N LYS A 90 24.54 -11.35 -29.95
CA LYS A 90 26.01 -11.44 -30.01
C LYS A 90 26.52 -12.69 -30.75
N ASP A 91 25.63 -13.62 -31.09
CA ASP A 91 26.03 -14.82 -31.87
C ASP A 91 26.40 -14.38 -33.29
N GLU A 92 27.67 -14.51 -33.63
CA GLU A 92 28.23 -14.17 -34.96
C GLU A 92 27.58 -14.98 -36.09
N ASN A 93 26.97 -16.12 -35.79
CA ASN A 93 26.28 -16.98 -36.75
C ASN A 93 24.82 -16.53 -37.01
N LEU A 94 24.32 -15.59 -36.27
CA LEU A 94 22.94 -15.05 -36.45
C LEU A 94 22.87 -14.19 -37.73
N LYS A 95 22.52 -14.83 -38.86
CA LYS A 95 22.37 -14.16 -40.17
C LYS A 95 20.93 -13.72 -40.48
N ASP A 96 19.96 -14.17 -39.70
CA ASP A 96 18.54 -13.86 -39.89
C ASP A 96 18.21 -12.43 -39.41
N GLU A 97 18.10 -11.50 -40.34
CA GLU A 97 17.73 -10.11 -40.06
C GLU A 97 16.32 -9.97 -39.45
N LYS A 98 15.40 -10.86 -39.77
CA LYS A 98 14.06 -10.87 -39.19
C LYS A 98 14.14 -11.19 -37.69
N LEU A 99 14.91 -12.21 -37.33
CA LEU A 99 15.11 -12.60 -35.94
C LEU A 99 15.85 -11.51 -35.15
N LYS A 100 16.85 -10.82 -35.75
CA LYS A 100 17.51 -9.67 -35.11
C LYS A 100 16.51 -8.57 -34.78
N ASN A 101 15.65 -8.20 -35.73
CA ASN A 101 14.62 -7.17 -35.53
C ASN A 101 13.62 -7.58 -34.45
N GLU A 102 13.19 -8.86 -34.41
CA GLU A 102 12.29 -9.37 -33.36
C GLU A 102 12.95 -9.29 -31.97
N LEU A 103 14.25 -9.60 -31.85
CA LEU A 103 15.01 -9.48 -30.60
C LEU A 103 15.14 -8.02 -30.15
N LEU A 104 15.45 -7.09 -31.07
CA LEU A 104 15.53 -5.66 -30.78
C LEU A 104 14.17 -5.10 -30.32
N GLU A 105 13.07 -5.47 -30.98
CA GLU A 105 11.73 -5.11 -30.53
C GLU A 105 11.42 -5.67 -29.15
N LYS A 106 11.85 -6.90 -28.86
CA LYS A 106 11.66 -7.55 -27.56
C LYS A 106 12.41 -6.79 -26.45
N ILE A 107 13.64 -6.37 -26.69
CA ILE A 107 14.44 -5.54 -25.80
C ILE A 107 13.74 -4.21 -25.56
N SER A 108 13.31 -3.52 -26.62
CA SER A 108 12.61 -2.25 -26.54
C SER A 108 11.34 -2.36 -25.67
N ARG A 109 10.52 -3.38 -25.91
CA ARG A 109 9.31 -3.64 -25.12
C ARG A 109 9.61 -3.87 -23.62
N GLN A 110 10.69 -4.59 -23.29
CA GLN A 110 11.06 -4.82 -21.89
C GLN A 110 11.62 -3.56 -21.22
N SER A 111 12.40 -2.75 -21.96
CA SER A 111 12.88 -1.46 -21.48
C SER A 111 11.73 -0.50 -21.14
N LEU A 112 10.72 -0.41 -22.00
CA LEU A 112 9.52 0.38 -21.74
C LEU A 112 8.76 -0.11 -20.49
N LYS A 113 8.69 -1.43 -20.27
CA LYS A 113 8.09 -2.00 -19.04
C LYS A 113 8.88 -1.61 -17.79
N LEU A 114 10.22 -1.64 -17.83
CA LEU A 114 11.08 -1.21 -16.72
C LEU A 114 10.87 0.25 -16.38
N ASN A 115 10.86 1.13 -17.40
CA ASN A 115 10.59 2.55 -17.20
C ASN A 115 9.21 2.78 -16.56
N ALA A 116 8.17 2.14 -17.07
CA ALA A 116 6.82 2.24 -16.50
C ALA A 116 6.76 1.74 -15.04
N LEU A 117 7.50 0.69 -14.68
CA LEU A 117 7.61 0.22 -13.30
C LEU A 117 8.30 1.25 -12.41
N THR A 118 9.43 1.78 -12.86
CA THR A 118 10.21 2.79 -12.12
C THR A 118 9.37 4.05 -11.86
N HIS A 119 8.66 4.55 -12.87
CA HIS A 119 7.74 5.67 -12.71
C HIS A 119 6.63 5.38 -11.70
N LYS A 120 6.00 4.19 -11.76
CA LYS A 120 4.97 3.77 -10.79
C LYS A 120 5.52 3.67 -9.37
N LEU A 121 6.73 3.14 -9.20
CA LEU A 121 7.38 3.06 -7.89
C LEU A 121 7.66 4.45 -7.32
N ASN A 122 8.31 5.32 -8.09
CA ASN A 122 8.58 6.70 -7.69
C ASN A 122 7.29 7.43 -7.30
N PHE A 123 6.25 7.29 -8.10
CA PHE A 123 4.96 7.89 -7.82
C PHE A 123 4.34 7.36 -6.51
N VAL A 124 4.35 6.03 -6.30
CA VAL A 124 3.81 5.39 -5.08
C VAL A 124 4.57 5.84 -3.82
N PHE A 125 5.91 5.98 -3.90
CA PHE A 125 6.72 6.33 -2.74
C PHE A 125 6.71 7.83 -2.44
N ASN A 126 6.62 8.68 -3.47
CA ASN A 126 6.71 10.14 -3.33
C ASN A 126 5.34 10.82 -3.23
N LEU A 127 4.24 10.08 -3.31
CA LEU A 127 2.89 10.63 -3.19
C LEU A 127 2.62 11.05 -1.72
N ASN A 128 2.69 12.35 -1.43
CA ASN A 128 2.42 12.95 -0.13
C ASN A 128 1.25 13.93 -0.22
N HIS A 129 0.54 14.15 0.90
CA HIS A 129 -0.59 15.08 1.00
C HIS A 129 -0.24 16.53 0.69
N GLU A 130 1.02 16.92 0.93
CA GLU A 130 1.45 18.33 0.84
C GLU A 130 1.63 18.84 -0.60
N ALA A 131 1.59 17.96 -1.60
CA ALA A 131 1.84 18.28 -3.01
C ALA A 131 0.57 18.23 -3.89
N LEU A 132 -0.65 18.19 -3.30
CA LEU A 132 -1.88 18.11 -4.08
C LEU A 132 -2.18 19.43 -4.81
N GLN A 133 -2.36 19.34 -6.13
CA GLN A 133 -2.81 20.46 -6.96
C GLN A 133 -4.34 20.42 -7.11
N MET A 134 -5.03 20.86 -6.05
CA MET A 134 -6.50 20.85 -6.01
C MET A 134 -7.06 21.93 -6.93
N GLN A 135 -7.81 21.51 -7.97
CA GLN A 135 -8.50 22.41 -8.92
C GLN A 135 -9.93 21.94 -9.18
N GLU A 136 -10.76 22.85 -9.66
CA GLU A 136 -12.12 22.51 -10.12
C GLU A 136 -12.08 22.10 -11.58
N PHE A 137 -12.65 20.94 -11.90
CA PHE A 137 -12.77 20.47 -13.26
C PHE A 137 -14.05 19.64 -13.45
N ASP A 138 -14.42 19.42 -14.70
CA ASP A 138 -15.53 18.54 -15.05
C ASP A 138 -15.08 17.09 -15.18
N LEU A 139 -15.65 16.23 -14.33
CA LEU A 139 -15.26 14.83 -14.21
C LEU A 139 -15.67 14.02 -15.46
N PHE A 140 -16.79 14.37 -16.12
CA PHE A 140 -17.23 13.72 -17.35
C PHE A 140 -16.30 14.06 -18.52
N THR A 141 -15.92 15.33 -18.65
CA THR A 141 -14.96 15.78 -19.67
C THR A 141 -13.60 15.11 -19.50
N LEU A 142 -13.11 14.92 -18.26
CA LEU A 142 -11.90 14.15 -18.01
C LEU A 142 -12.06 12.70 -18.48
N CYS A 143 -13.20 12.06 -18.21
CA CYS A 143 -13.47 10.70 -18.68
C CYS A 143 -13.51 10.63 -20.21
N GLU A 144 -14.14 11.61 -20.90
CA GLU A 144 -14.13 11.68 -22.36
C GLU A 144 -12.71 11.75 -22.95
N LYS A 145 -11.84 12.55 -22.34
CA LYS A 145 -10.43 12.64 -22.74
C LYS A 145 -9.72 11.29 -22.58
N ILE A 146 -9.95 10.60 -21.47
CA ILE A 146 -9.30 9.31 -21.18
C ILE A 146 -9.76 8.23 -22.18
N VAL A 147 -11.05 8.11 -22.45
CA VAL A 147 -11.57 7.05 -23.33
C VAL A 147 -11.20 7.22 -24.81
N LYS A 148 -10.79 8.43 -25.22
CA LYS A 148 -10.24 8.69 -26.56
C LYS A 148 -8.80 8.21 -26.74
N ASN A 149 -8.09 7.85 -25.67
CA ASN A 149 -6.72 7.37 -25.77
C ASN A 149 -6.67 5.94 -26.34
N PRO A 150 -5.63 5.59 -27.12
CA PRO A 150 -5.42 4.23 -27.60
C PRO A 150 -5.45 3.19 -26.46
N GLY A 151 -6.09 2.06 -26.72
CA GLY A 151 -6.24 0.96 -25.76
C GLY A 151 -7.52 0.99 -24.95
N PHE A 152 -8.38 2.01 -25.12
CA PHE A 152 -9.69 2.11 -24.44
C PHE A 152 -10.89 1.96 -25.39
N GLU A 153 -10.71 1.43 -26.59
CA GLU A 153 -11.73 1.31 -27.64
C GLU A 153 -12.94 0.46 -27.20
N ARG A 154 -12.74 -0.42 -26.20
CA ARG A 154 -13.82 -1.24 -25.62
C ARG A 154 -14.49 -0.59 -24.39
N VAL A 155 -14.20 0.69 -24.11
CA VAL A 155 -14.81 1.41 -22.99
C VAL A 155 -16.00 2.22 -23.47
N ILE A 156 -17.17 1.96 -22.87
CA ILE A 156 -18.41 2.74 -23.10
C ILE A 156 -18.54 3.75 -21.98
N LEU A 157 -18.44 5.05 -22.30
CA LEU A 157 -18.68 6.13 -21.36
C LEU A 157 -20.18 6.43 -21.25
N ARG A 158 -20.67 6.56 -20.02
CA ARG A 158 -22.04 6.97 -19.68
C ARG A 158 -22.01 8.01 -18.57
N GLY A 159 -23.05 8.82 -18.50
CA GLY A 159 -23.21 9.80 -17.42
C GLY A 159 -23.46 11.20 -17.94
N LYS A 160 -23.12 12.19 -17.14
CA LYS A 160 -23.32 13.61 -17.43
C LYS A 160 -22.25 14.45 -16.75
N SER A 161 -22.06 15.69 -17.24
CA SER A 161 -21.19 16.70 -16.65
C SER A 161 -21.42 16.83 -15.15
N THR A 162 -20.35 16.83 -14.37
CA THR A 162 -20.37 17.02 -12.94
C THR A 162 -19.04 17.61 -12.46
N ARG A 163 -19.09 18.76 -11.81
CA ARG A 163 -17.90 19.44 -11.29
C ARG A 163 -17.44 18.84 -9.97
N VAL A 164 -16.14 18.71 -9.82
CA VAL A 164 -15.47 18.23 -8.60
C VAL A 164 -14.25 19.07 -8.32
N LYS A 165 -13.82 19.10 -7.05
CA LYS A 165 -12.57 19.74 -6.64
C LYS A 165 -11.57 18.66 -6.22
N ALA A 166 -10.56 18.42 -7.03
CA ALA A 166 -9.57 17.38 -6.80
C ALA A 166 -8.27 17.71 -7.55
N ASP A 167 -7.26 16.89 -7.40
CA ASP A 167 -6.08 16.89 -8.27
C ASP A 167 -6.42 16.07 -9.53
N GLU A 168 -6.65 16.79 -10.64
CA GLU A 168 -7.11 16.21 -11.92
C GLU A 168 -6.17 15.12 -12.42
N PHE A 169 -4.84 15.38 -12.36
CA PHE A 169 -3.83 14.41 -12.80
C PHE A 169 -3.91 13.11 -11.96
N LEU A 170 -4.05 13.22 -10.66
CA LEU A 170 -4.17 12.05 -9.78
C LEU A 170 -5.46 11.28 -10.00
N ILE A 171 -6.58 11.98 -10.24
CA ILE A 171 -7.86 11.34 -10.55
C ILE A 171 -7.83 10.67 -11.93
N GLU A 172 -7.18 11.27 -12.92
CA GLU A 172 -6.90 10.63 -14.21
C GLU A 172 -6.16 9.29 -14.01
N GLN A 173 -5.11 9.27 -13.16
CA GLN A 173 -4.37 8.03 -12.85
C GLN A 173 -5.25 6.97 -12.15
N VAL A 174 -6.19 7.38 -11.30
CA VAL A 174 -7.17 6.46 -10.70
C VAL A 174 -8.02 5.81 -11.77
N ILE A 175 -8.62 6.61 -12.66
CA ILE A 175 -9.52 6.14 -13.71
C ILE A 175 -8.77 5.21 -14.67
N ILE A 176 -7.59 5.60 -15.14
CA ILE A 176 -6.73 4.78 -16.01
C ILE A 176 -6.38 3.43 -15.38
N ASN A 177 -6.02 3.40 -14.08
CA ASN A 177 -5.72 2.14 -13.40
C ASN A 177 -6.94 1.23 -13.27
N LEU A 178 -8.13 1.79 -13.01
CA LEU A 178 -9.37 1.01 -12.94
C LEU A 178 -9.77 0.46 -14.31
N LEU A 179 -9.73 1.29 -15.35
CA LEU A 179 -10.04 0.89 -16.74
C LEU A 179 -9.06 -0.18 -17.25
N SER A 180 -7.75 0.02 -17.04
CA SER A 180 -6.73 -0.95 -17.44
C SER A 180 -6.93 -2.31 -16.76
N ASN A 181 -7.33 -2.33 -15.48
CA ASN A 181 -7.68 -3.56 -14.79
C ASN A 181 -8.94 -4.20 -15.39
N ALA A 182 -10.00 -3.43 -15.63
CA ALA A 182 -11.25 -3.92 -16.20
C ALA A 182 -11.02 -4.54 -17.58
N LEU A 183 -10.29 -3.87 -18.47
CA LEU A 183 -9.96 -4.36 -19.82
C LEU A 183 -9.06 -5.60 -19.80
N LYS A 184 -8.17 -5.70 -18.81
CA LYS A 184 -7.29 -6.86 -18.63
C LYS A 184 -8.05 -8.12 -18.24
N TYR A 185 -9.05 -8.01 -17.38
CA TYR A 185 -9.76 -9.16 -16.81
C TYR A 185 -11.11 -9.45 -17.45
N SER A 186 -11.57 -8.59 -18.38
CA SER A 186 -12.77 -8.78 -19.19
C SER A 186 -12.44 -8.80 -20.68
N GLN A 187 -13.04 -9.73 -21.42
CA GLN A 187 -13.03 -9.74 -22.90
C GLN A 187 -14.18 -8.93 -23.48
N LYS A 188 -15.19 -8.61 -22.66
CA LYS A 188 -16.37 -7.83 -23.05
C LYS A 188 -16.08 -6.33 -22.90
N GLU A 189 -17.04 -5.52 -23.33
CA GLU A 189 -17.03 -4.08 -23.11
C GLU A 189 -16.93 -3.75 -21.62
N VAL A 190 -16.29 -2.60 -21.33
CA VAL A 190 -16.17 -2.03 -19.99
C VAL A 190 -17.03 -0.78 -19.95
N ILE A 191 -17.84 -0.61 -18.91
CA ILE A 191 -18.68 0.58 -18.75
C ILE A 191 -18.05 1.51 -17.74
N LEU A 192 -17.75 2.75 -18.18
CA LEU A 192 -17.33 3.86 -17.32
C LEU A 192 -18.52 4.79 -17.11
N ILE A 193 -18.92 5.01 -15.85
CA ILE A 193 -20.02 5.91 -15.50
C ILE A 193 -19.47 7.08 -14.69
N ALA A 194 -19.74 8.31 -15.16
CA ALA A 194 -19.36 9.56 -14.48
C ALA A 194 -20.61 10.42 -14.28
N GLN A 195 -21.11 10.48 -13.02
CA GLN A 195 -22.24 11.33 -12.65
C GLN A 195 -22.29 11.54 -11.12
N ASP A 196 -22.91 12.62 -10.67
CA ASP A 196 -23.14 12.92 -9.25
C ASP A 196 -21.85 12.84 -8.41
N GLN A 197 -20.74 13.35 -8.98
CA GLN A 197 -19.38 13.34 -8.41
C GLN A 197 -18.84 11.92 -8.15
N LYS A 198 -19.46 10.91 -8.73
CA LYS A 198 -19.09 9.50 -8.60
C LYS A 198 -18.60 8.92 -9.92
N ILE A 199 -17.52 8.17 -9.85
CA ILE A 199 -17.03 7.31 -10.93
C ILE A 199 -17.36 5.86 -10.59
N SER A 200 -17.82 5.11 -11.59
CA SER A 200 -17.98 3.66 -11.51
C SER A 200 -17.42 3.02 -12.77
N VAL A 201 -16.56 2.02 -12.59
CA VAL A 201 -16.03 1.17 -13.66
C VAL A 201 -16.60 -0.23 -13.49
N LEU A 202 -17.31 -0.72 -14.49
CA LEU A 202 -17.92 -2.04 -14.50
C LEU A 202 -17.24 -2.91 -15.56
N ASP A 203 -16.80 -4.09 -15.16
CA ASP A 203 -16.32 -5.15 -16.03
C ASP A 203 -17.23 -6.39 -15.93
N PHE A 204 -17.26 -7.18 -16.99
CA PHE A 204 -17.99 -8.45 -17.09
C PHE A 204 -17.00 -9.63 -17.19
N GLY A 205 -15.91 -9.53 -16.45
CA GLY A 205 -14.85 -10.54 -16.43
C GLY A 205 -15.10 -11.68 -15.45
N LYS A 206 -14.00 -12.33 -15.05
CA LYS A 206 -14.01 -13.49 -14.14
C LYS A 206 -14.49 -13.20 -12.72
N GLY A 207 -14.60 -11.93 -12.35
CA GLY A 207 -14.94 -11.52 -10.99
C GLY A 207 -13.87 -11.89 -9.96
N ILE A 208 -14.14 -11.59 -8.70
CA ILE A 208 -13.21 -11.72 -7.58
C ILE A 208 -13.88 -12.49 -6.44
N LYS A 209 -13.20 -13.50 -5.90
CA LYS A 209 -13.69 -14.25 -4.74
C LYS A 209 -13.78 -13.35 -3.50
N LYS A 210 -14.84 -13.49 -2.71
CA LYS A 210 -15.12 -12.67 -1.52
C LYS A 210 -13.96 -12.62 -0.51
N ASN A 211 -13.26 -13.74 -0.32
CA ASN A 211 -12.10 -13.82 0.56
C ASN A 211 -10.87 -13.06 0.04
N GLN A 212 -10.79 -12.76 -1.27
CA GLN A 212 -9.69 -12.03 -1.90
C GLN A 212 -9.91 -10.51 -1.92
N LEU A 213 -11.17 -10.03 -1.83
CA LEU A 213 -11.49 -8.59 -1.91
C LEU A 213 -10.69 -7.73 -0.92
N LYS A 214 -10.45 -8.23 0.29
CA LYS A 214 -9.67 -7.52 1.33
C LYS A 214 -8.17 -7.41 1.02
N PHE A 215 -7.68 -8.16 0.04
CA PHE A 215 -6.25 -8.20 -0.30
C PHE A 215 -5.91 -7.49 -1.60
N ILE A 216 -6.86 -7.34 -2.55
CA ILE A 216 -6.58 -6.81 -3.90
C ILE A 216 -6.06 -5.37 -3.92
N THR A 217 -6.25 -4.60 -2.86
CA THR A 217 -5.70 -3.26 -2.68
C THR A 217 -4.38 -3.23 -1.89
N LYS A 218 -3.82 -4.39 -1.53
CA LYS A 218 -2.50 -4.46 -0.90
C LYS A 218 -1.40 -4.33 -1.95
N LYS A 219 -0.25 -3.77 -1.55
CA LYS A 219 0.93 -3.65 -2.42
C LYS A 219 1.35 -5.02 -2.96
N PHE A 220 1.61 -5.10 -4.26
CA PHE A 220 2.12 -6.30 -4.96
C PHE A 220 1.21 -7.53 -4.89
N TYR A 221 -0.04 -7.37 -4.45
CA TYR A 221 -0.98 -8.48 -4.43
C TYR A 221 -1.52 -8.75 -5.85
N LYS A 222 -1.44 -10.01 -6.26
CA LYS A 222 -2.00 -10.52 -7.52
C LYS A 222 -2.88 -11.73 -7.21
N ILE A 223 -4.04 -11.82 -7.83
CA ILE A 223 -4.90 -13.01 -7.76
C ILE A 223 -4.28 -14.15 -8.58
N ASP A 224 -3.69 -13.80 -9.74
CA ASP A 224 -3.02 -14.73 -10.64
C ASP A 224 -1.52 -14.40 -10.70
N THR A 225 -0.71 -15.25 -10.09
CA THR A 225 0.75 -15.11 -10.03
C THR A 225 1.43 -15.43 -11.37
N LYS A 226 0.74 -16.13 -12.26
CA LYS A 226 1.28 -16.51 -13.60
C LYS A 226 1.16 -15.36 -14.62
N SER A 227 0.34 -14.34 -14.36
CA SER A 227 0.22 -13.22 -15.29
C SER A 227 1.37 -12.22 -15.10
N ASN A 228 2.37 -12.27 -15.99
CA ASN A 228 3.54 -11.39 -15.99
C ASN A 228 3.25 -9.92 -16.37
N ASN A 229 2.00 -9.55 -16.63
CA ASN A 229 1.65 -8.24 -17.19
C ASN A 229 1.19 -7.18 -16.18
N SER A 230 1.40 -7.36 -14.88
CA SER A 230 1.05 -6.32 -13.88
C SER A 230 1.86 -6.47 -12.61
N PHE A 231 2.21 -5.34 -12.03
CA PHE A 231 3.05 -5.27 -10.82
C PHE A 231 2.25 -5.38 -9.50
N GLY A 232 0.92 -5.56 -9.55
CA GLY A 232 0.08 -5.55 -8.34
C GLY A 232 0.07 -4.21 -7.58
N LEU A 233 0.41 -3.12 -8.27
CA LEU A 233 0.46 -1.76 -7.71
C LEU A 233 -0.74 -0.90 -8.05
N GLY A 234 -1.50 -1.23 -9.11
CA GLY A 234 -2.57 -0.37 -9.63
C GLY A 234 -3.65 -0.07 -8.59
N LEU A 235 -4.29 -1.09 -8.01
CA LEU A 235 -5.35 -0.89 -7.00
C LEU A 235 -4.81 -0.34 -5.68
N PHE A 236 -3.57 -0.63 -5.31
CA PHE A 236 -2.93 0.01 -4.18
C PHE A 236 -2.75 1.51 -4.42
N LEU A 237 -2.31 1.92 -5.61
CA LEU A 237 -2.17 3.31 -6.01
C LEU A 237 -3.53 4.03 -6.00
N VAL A 238 -4.57 3.41 -6.58
CA VAL A 238 -5.95 3.90 -6.52
C VAL A 238 -6.36 4.18 -5.08
N LYS A 239 -6.18 3.20 -4.19
CA LYS A 239 -6.51 3.38 -2.76
C LYS A 239 -5.72 4.52 -2.11
N LYS A 240 -4.43 4.66 -2.42
CA LYS A 240 -3.58 5.72 -1.86
C LYS A 240 -4.03 7.10 -2.34
N ILE A 241 -4.27 7.27 -3.65
CA ILE A 241 -4.75 8.53 -4.23
C ILE A 241 -6.11 8.93 -3.65
N LEU A 242 -7.07 8.01 -3.60
CA LEU A 242 -8.39 8.29 -3.04
C LEU A 242 -8.30 8.67 -1.55
N SER A 243 -7.45 7.99 -0.77
CA SER A 243 -7.24 8.31 0.65
C SER A 243 -6.73 9.74 0.87
N ILE A 244 -5.82 10.26 0.04
CA ILE A 244 -5.35 11.64 0.15
C ILE A 244 -6.41 12.67 -0.29
N HIS A 245 -7.36 12.26 -1.15
CA HIS A 245 -8.55 13.04 -1.51
C HIS A 245 -9.71 12.87 -0.51
N LYS A 246 -9.49 12.24 0.64
CA LYS A 246 -10.52 11.92 1.65
C LYS A 246 -11.68 11.09 1.10
N SER A 247 -11.40 10.31 0.06
CA SER A 247 -12.32 9.39 -0.60
C SER A 247 -11.90 7.94 -0.39
N TYR A 248 -12.75 6.99 -0.79
CA TYR A 248 -12.46 5.56 -0.67
C TYR A 248 -12.98 4.79 -1.89
N LEU A 249 -12.36 3.64 -2.14
CA LEU A 249 -12.72 2.73 -3.20
C LEU A 249 -13.78 1.73 -2.71
N GLU A 250 -14.96 1.76 -3.32
CA GLU A 250 -16.01 0.75 -3.16
C GLU A 250 -15.80 -0.36 -4.19
N ILE A 251 -15.91 -1.62 -3.75
CA ILE A 251 -15.69 -2.77 -4.63
C ILE A 251 -16.85 -3.76 -4.43
N SER A 252 -17.53 -4.07 -5.51
CA SER A 252 -18.55 -5.13 -5.59
C SER A 252 -18.15 -6.08 -6.71
N SER A 253 -18.10 -7.38 -6.43
CA SER A 253 -17.71 -8.39 -7.42
C SER A 253 -18.35 -9.73 -7.13
N THR A 254 -18.78 -10.40 -8.18
CA THR A 254 -19.31 -11.77 -8.16
C THR A 254 -18.53 -12.62 -9.15
N VAL A 255 -18.09 -13.79 -8.71
CA VAL A 255 -17.32 -14.71 -9.56
C VAL A 255 -18.14 -15.04 -10.80
N SER A 256 -17.50 -15.01 -11.97
CA SER A 256 -18.07 -15.24 -13.31
C SER A 256 -19.11 -14.21 -13.78
N GLN A 257 -19.36 -13.13 -13.01
CA GLN A 257 -20.29 -12.05 -13.41
C GLN A 257 -19.55 -10.72 -13.65
N GLY A 258 -18.33 -10.57 -13.08
CA GLY A 258 -17.53 -9.38 -13.22
C GLY A 258 -17.39 -8.59 -11.93
N SER A 259 -16.92 -7.34 -12.05
CA SER A 259 -16.66 -6.46 -10.92
C SER A 259 -17.11 -5.03 -11.20
N LYS A 260 -17.47 -4.33 -10.12
CA LYS A 260 -17.71 -2.90 -10.11
C LYS A 260 -16.79 -2.24 -9.11
N PHE A 261 -16.01 -1.27 -9.59
CA PHE A 261 -15.16 -0.41 -8.77
C PHE A 261 -15.72 0.99 -8.83
N SER A 262 -15.97 1.62 -7.68
CA SER A 262 -16.51 2.98 -7.66
C SER A 262 -15.90 3.83 -6.54
N PHE A 263 -15.90 5.16 -6.76
CA PHE A 263 -15.49 6.13 -5.76
C PHE A 263 -16.27 7.43 -5.96
N LYS A 264 -16.40 8.24 -4.91
CA LYS A 264 -17.05 9.54 -4.94
C LYS A 264 -16.05 10.61 -4.52
N LEU A 265 -16.00 11.70 -5.27
CA LEU A 265 -15.29 12.94 -4.92
C LEU A 265 -16.25 13.90 -4.23
N HIS A 266 -15.72 14.92 -3.57
CA HIS A 266 -16.51 15.92 -2.85
C HIS A 266 -16.26 17.31 -3.40
#